data_d2e9426c315bd8dce0ad0a5a388c6a8e
#
_entry.id   d2e9426c315bd8dce0ad0a5a388c6a8e
#
_cell.length_a   1.000
_cell.length_b   1.000
_cell.length_c   1.000
_cell.angle_alpha   90.00
_cell.angle_beta   90.00
_cell.angle_gamma   90.00
#
_symmetry.space_group_name_H-M   'P 1'
#
loop_
_entity.id
_entity.type
_entity.pdbx_description
1 polymer ?
#
loop_
_entity_poly.entity_id
_entity_poly.type
_entity_poly.pdbx_seq_one_letter_code
_entity_poly.pdbx_strand_id
1 'polypeptide(L)'
;LVGSEMCIRDSFYSVKSPYRKKAVWILNEQTVKALRKIKDSTGNYIWQPAVSSGLPDTILNRPYVTSVYAPVSAAGAKPIAFGDLSYYWIADRQGRSLKRLNELFAMNGQVGFLASQRVDGKLILPEAVKTLTIKKA
;
A
#
# COMPACT_ATOMS: atom_id res chain seq x y z
N LEU A 1 -3.39 22.61 -5.26
CA LEU A 1 -2.83 21.41 -5.94
C LEU A 1 -1.34 21.55 -6.29
N VAL A 2 -0.76 22.74 -6.22
CA VAL A 2 0.68 22.98 -6.46
C VAL A 2 1.58 22.30 -5.42
N GLY A 3 1.05 21.96 -4.24
CA GLY A 3 1.79 21.26 -3.19
C GLY A 3 1.92 19.73 -3.36
N SER A 4 1.17 19.11 -4.27
CA SER A 4 1.13 17.64 -4.35
C SER A 4 2.32 17.03 -5.09
N GLU A 5 2.88 17.73 -6.08
CA GLU A 5 4.08 17.30 -6.80
C GLU A 5 5.30 17.31 -5.88
N MET A 6 5.50 18.42 -5.18
CA MET A 6 6.59 18.57 -4.22
C MET A 6 6.50 17.50 -3.12
N CYS A 7 5.29 17.21 -2.63
CA CYS A 7 5.07 16.16 -1.62
C CYS A 7 5.44 14.75 -2.10
N ILE A 8 5.20 14.40 -3.38
CA ILE A 8 5.55 13.08 -3.92
C ILE A 8 7.07 12.96 -4.06
N ARG A 9 7.72 13.98 -4.60
CA ARG A 9 9.20 14.03 -4.69
C ARG A 9 9.83 14.00 -3.30
N ASP A 10 9.32 14.76 -2.36
CA ASP A 10 9.79 14.76 -0.97
C ASP A 10 9.62 13.38 -0.33
N SER A 11 8.51 12.70 -0.55
CA SER A 11 8.29 11.33 -0.08
C SER A 11 9.29 10.36 -0.68
N PHE A 12 9.61 10.49 -1.98
CA PHE A 12 10.62 9.67 -2.64
C PHE A 12 12.00 9.87 -2.03
N TYR A 13 12.41 11.13 -1.81
CA TYR A 13 13.73 11.45 -1.26
C TYR A 13 13.82 11.25 0.26
N SER A 14 12.70 11.19 0.98
CA SER A 14 12.67 10.91 2.41
C SER A 14 13.07 9.46 2.75
N VAL A 15 12.96 8.55 1.80
CA VAL A 15 13.45 7.18 1.94
C VAL A 15 14.93 7.14 1.57
N LYS A 16 15.76 6.58 2.44
CA LYS A 16 17.21 6.49 2.23
C LYS A 16 17.56 5.68 0.97
N SER A 17 18.63 6.06 0.28
CA SER A 17 19.05 5.49 -1.01
C SER A 17 19.09 3.95 -1.07
N PRO A 18 19.59 3.22 -0.06
CA PRO A 18 19.62 1.76 -0.08
C PRO A 18 18.23 1.12 -0.24
N TYR A 19 17.21 1.68 0.42
CA TYR A 19 15.84 1.15 0.40
C TYR A 19 15.07 1.55 -0.86
N ARG A 20 15.45 2.66 -1.52
CA ARG A 20 14.81 3.13 -2.76
C ARG A 20 14.93 2.16 -3.94
N LYS A 21 15.96 1.31 -3.96
CA LYS A 21 16.17 0.36 -5.08
C LYS A 21 15.04 -0.64 -5.24
N LYS A 22 14.48 -1.13 -4.12
CA LYS A 22 13.36 -2.09 -4.08
C LYS A 22 12.04 -1.46 -3.65
N ALA A 23 12.00 -0.13 -3.54
CA ALA A 23 10.81 0.57 -3.08
C ALA A 23 9.67 0.50 -4.10
N VAL A 24 8.46 0.38 -3.57
CA VAL A 24 7.20 0.30 -4.31
C VAL A 24 6.24 1.35 -3.75
N TRP A 25 5.45 1.95 -4.63
CA TRP A 25 4.35 2.84 -4.24
C TRP A 25 3.11 2.01 -3.93
N ILE A 26 2.43 2.30 -2.83
CA ILE A 26 1.13 1.73 -2.48
C ILE A 26 0.13 2.87 -2.36
N LEU A 27 -0.96 2.80 -3.13
CA LEU A 27 -1.97 3.84 -3.15
C LEU A 27 -3.32 3.29 -3.63
N ASN A 28 -4.38 4.06 -3.40
CA ASN A 28 -5.71 3.74 -3.91
C ASN A 28 -5.83 4.12 -5.39
N GLU A 29 -6.66 3.41 -6.15
CA GLU A 29 -6.87 3.67 -7.58
C GLU A 29 -7.41 5.08 -7.84
N GLN A 30 -8.26 5.62 -6.97
CA GLN A 30 -8.74 7.00 -7.10
C GLN A 30 -7.60 8.02 -6.93
N THR A 31 -6.63 7.71 -6.06
CA THR A 31 -5.43 8.52 -5.89
C THR A 31 -4.55 8.45 -7.14
N VAL A 32 -4.41 7.27 -7.76
CA VAL A 32 -3.74 7.10 -9.07
C VAL A 32 -4.37 8.01 -10.13
N LYS A 33 -5.71 7.99 -10.24
CA LYS A 33 -6.45 8.84 -11.18
C LYS A 33 -6.18 10.33 -10.95
N ALA A 34 -6.09 10.75 -9.70
CA ALA A 34 -5.74 12.13 -9.35
C ALA A 34 -4.29 12.46 -9.74
N LEU A 35 -3.35 11.57 -9.47
CA LEU A 35 -1.93 11.75 -9.79
C LEU A 35 -1.65 11.82 -11.29
N ARG A 36 -2.39 11.07 -12.12
CA ARG A 36 -2.27 11.13 -13.59
C ARG A 36 -2.57 12.52 -14.16
N LYS A 37 -3.31 13.34 -13.43
CA LYS A 37 -3.68 14.71 -13.86
C LYS A 37 -2.66 15.78 -13.44
N ILE A 38 -1.69 15.41 -12.59
CA ILE A 38 -0.71 16.36 -12.07
C ILE A 38 0.42 16.55 -13.08
N LYS A 39 0.68 17.81 -13.39
CA LYS A 39 1.81 18.25 -14.22
C LYS A 39 2.83 18.95 -13.35
N ASP A 40 4.08 18.87 -13.73
CA ASP A 40 5.15 19.66 -13.13
C ASP A 40 5.11 21.13 -13.57
N SER A 41 6.00 21.96 -13.05
CA SER A 41 6.11 23.39 -13.40
C SER A 41 6.48 23.62 -14.88
N THR A 42 6.98 22.60 -15.56
CA THR A 42 7.35 22.63 -16.99
C THR A 42 6.26 22.07 -17.90
N GLY A 43 5.12 21.63 -17.31
CA GLY A 43 3.97 21.11 -18.05
C GLY A 43 4.03 19.60 -18.35
N ASN A 44 5.08 18.90 -17.92
CA ASN A 44 5.21 17.46 -18.09
C ASN A 44 4.39 16.72 -17.03
N TYR A 45 3.84 15.58 -17.41
CA TYR A 45 3.16 14.71 -16.43
C TYR A 45 4.19 14.03 -15.53
N ILE A 46 3.92 14.02 -14.22
CA ILE A 46 4.72 13.23 -13.24
C ILE A 46 4.56 11.75 -13.50
N TRP A 47 3.42 11.37 -14.01
CA TRP A 47 3.11 10.00 -14.42
C TRP A 47 3.79 9.67 -15.74
N GLN A 48 4.57 8.60 -15.74
CA GLN A 48 5.18 8.05 -16.95
C GLN A 48 4.41 6.79 -17.35
N PRO A 49 3.56 6.85 -18.40
CA PRO A 49 2.96 5.66 -18.94
C PRO A 49 4.05 4.75 -19.53
N ALA A 50 3.89 3.45 -19.36
CA ALA A 50 4.78 2.50 -20.01
C ALA A 50 4.64 2.63 -21.54
N VAL A 51 5.73 2.99 -22.22
CA VAL A 51 5.76 3.16 -23.69
C VAL A 51 5.75 1.80 -24.38
N SER A 52 6.20 0.73 -23.71
CA SER A 52 6.23 -0.62 -24.23
C SER A 52 5.09 -1.46 -23.67
N SER A 53 4.35 -2.14 -24.54
CA SER A 53 3.31 -3.09 -24.13
C SER A 53 3.91 -4.19 -23.24
N GLY A 54 3.35 -4.39 -22.06
CA GLY A 54 3.79 -5.40 -21.08
C GLY A 54 4.65 -4.90 -19.93
N LEU A 55 5.11 -3.64 -19.95
CA LEU A 55 5.76 -3.04 -18.77
C LEU A 55 4.71 -2.34 -17.89
N PRO A 56 4.80 -2.47 -16.55
CA PRO A 56 3.91 -1.75 -15.64
C PRO A 56 4.21 -0.24 -15.69
N ASP A 57 3.16 0.56 -15.58
CA ASP A 57 3.31 2.00 -15.38
C ASP A 57 4.13 2.30 -14.12
N THR A 58 4.90 3.39 -14.15
CA THR A 58 5.78 3.77 -13.04
C THR A 58 5.51 5.19 -12.55
N ILE A 59 5.77 5.43 -11.29
CA ILE A 59 5.79 6.75 -10.68
C ILE A 59 7.23 7.04 -10.27
N LEU A 60 7.86 8.07 -10.85
CA LEU A 60 9.29 8.39 -10.64
C LEU A 60 10.20 7.15 -10.81
N ASN A 61 10.02 6.42 -11.90
CA ASN A 61 10.77 5.20 -12.24
C ASN A 61 10.67 4.08 -11.18
N ARG A 62 9.58 4.03 -10.40
CA ARG A 62 9.32 2.96 -9.44
C ARG A 62 7.93 2.37 -9.67
N PRO A 63 7.79 1.04 -9.53
CA PRO A 63 6.51 0.38 -9.69
C PRO A 63 5.53 0.81 -8.61
N TYR A 64 4.25 0.73 -8.91
CA TYR A 64 3.20 0.96 -7.94
C TYR A 64 2.24 -0.22 -7.87
N VAL A 65 1.63 -0.38 -6.70
CA VAL A 65 0.58 -1.36 -6.44
C VAL A 65 -0.65 -0.62 -5.94
N THR A 66 -1.80 -0.92 -6.52
CA THR A 66 -3.07 -0.38 -6.06
C THR A 66 -3.67 -1.26 -4.98
N SER A 67 -4.23 -0.63 -3.94
CA SER A 67 -4.94 -1.31 -2.88
C SER A 67 -6.24 -0.58 -2.58
N VAL A 68 -7.36 -1.32 -2.55
CA VAL A 68 -8.68 -0.79 -2.13
C VAL A 68 -8.71 -0.41 -0.65
N TYR A 69 -7.83 -1.00 0.15
CA TYR A 69 -7.72 -0.69 1.58
C TYR A 69 -6.88 0.56 1.88
N ALA A 70 -6.13 1.07 0.89
CA ALA A 70 -5.44 2.34 1.04
C ALA A 70 -6.47 3.48 1.10
N PRO A 71 -6.33 4.44 2.04
CA PRO A 71 -7.27 5.53 2.16
C PRO A 71 -7.27 6.40 0.90
N VAL A 72 -8.43 6.93 0.57
CA VAL A 72 -8.57 7.93 -0.51
C VAL A 72 -7.97 9.25 -0.07
N SER A 73 -7.59 10.07 -1.04
CA SER A 73 -7.03 11.41 -0.84
C SER A 73 -8.03 12.31 -0.11
N ALA A 74 -7.85 12.50 1.20
CA ALA A 74 -8.64 13.38 2.05
C ALA A 74 -7.73 14.14 3.03
N ALA A 75 -8.19 15.27 3.53
CA ALA A 75 -7.44 16.08 4.49
C ALA A 75 -7.12 15.28 5.76
N GLY A 76 -5.85 15.19 6.12
CA GLY A 76 -5.36 14.40 7.25
C GLY A 76 -5.19 12.90 6.98
N ALA A 77 -5.60 12.40 5.83
CA ALA A 77 -5.39 11.01 5.44
C ALA A 77 -3.94 10.75 4.98
N LYS A 78 -3.55 9.47 4.98
CA LYS A 78 -2.26 8.99 4.46
C LYS A 78 -2.49 8.12 3.22
N PRO A 79 -2.83 8.72 2.07
CA PRO A 79 -3.26 7.98 0.88
C PRO A 79 -2.14 7.26 0.14
N ILE A 80 -0.90 7.61 0.39
CA ILE A 80 0.26 7.10 -0.32
C ILE A 80 1.28 6.59 0.68
N ALA A 81 1.75 5.36 0.46
CA ALA A 81 2.92 4.80 1.13
C ALA A 81 4.00 4.50 0.07
N PHE A 82 5.26 4.77 0.41
CA PHE A 82 6.42 4.50 -0.43
C PHE A 82 7.52 3.86 0.39
N GLY A 83 8.08 2.77 -0.08
CA GLY A 83 9.21 2.14 0.58
C GLY A 83 9.42 0.68 0.20
N ASP A 84 10.41 0.07 0.84
CA ASP A 84 10.76 -1.33 0.69
C ASP A 84 9.95 -2.18 1.70
N LEU A 85 8.98 -2.93 1.18
CA LEU A 85 8.09 -3.78 1.98
C LEU A 85 8.77 -5.07 2.49
N SER A 86 9.99 -5.38 2.07
CA SER A 86 10.72 -6.54 2.60
C SER A 86 11.02 -6.41 4.10
N TYR A 87 10.95 -5.19 4.63
CA TYR A 87 11.05 -4.90 6.07
C TYR A 87 9.72 -4.94 6.83
N TYR A 88 8.61 -5.26 6.16
CA TYR A 88 7.34 -5.54 6.83
C TYR A 88 7.23 -7.04 7.06
N TRP A 89 7.27 -7.45 8.31
CA TRP A 89 7.21 -8.86 8.69
C TRP A 89 5.81 -9.25 9.11
N ILE A 90 5.42 -10.43 8.66
CA ILE A 90 4.16 -11.06 9.03
C ILE A 90 4.50 -12.28 9.88
N ALA A 91 4.02 -12.29 11.13
CA ALA A 91 4.18 -13.41 12.03
C ALA A 91 2.88 -14.22 12.05
N ASP A 92 2.95 -15.46 11.58
CA ASP A 92 1.85 -16.43 11.68
C ASP A 92 2.16 -17.39 12.84
N ARG A 93 1.38 -17.27 13.91
CA ARG A 93 1.58 -18.07 15.13
C ARG A 93 0.70 -19.33 15.08
N GLN A 94 1.32 -20.51 15.20
CA GLN A 94 0.67 -21.82 15.28
C GLN A 94 -0.08 -22.29 14.02
N GLY A 95 0.06 -21.59 12.89
CA GLY A 95 -0.64 -21.96 11.67
C GLY A 95 -2.16 -21.85 11.78
N ARG A 96 -2.85 -22.47 10.86
CA ARG A 96 -4.32 -22.51 10.81
C ARG A 96 -4.82 -23.79 11.47
N SER A 97 -5.81 -23.68 12.36
CA SER A 97 -6.49 -24.82 12.93
C SER A 97 -7.95 -24.86 12.45
N LEU A 98 -8.41 -26.07 12.11
CA LEU A 98 -9.81 -26.34 11.77
C LEU A 98 -10.33 -27.43 12.70
N LYS A 99 -11.33 -27.09 13.50
CA LYS A 99 -11.98 -28.03 14.43
C LYS A 99 -13.41 -28.28 14.00
N ARG A 100 -13.76 -29.55 13.82
CA ARG A 100 -15.14 -29.97 13.59
C ARG A 100 -15.88 -30.04 14.93
N LEU A 101 -17.05 -29.43 15.00
CA LEU A 101 -17.93 -29.38 16.17
C LEU A 101 -19.17 -30.24 15.88
N ASN A 102 -19.19 -31.49 16.39
CA ASN A 102 -20.25 -32.42 16.10
C ASN A 102 -21.48 -32.21 17.00
N GLU A 103 -21.28 -31.66 18.20
CA GLU A 103 -22.32 -31.59 19.23
C GLU A 103 -23.08 -30.26 19.25
N LEU A 104 -22.41 -29.17 18.88
CA LEU A 104 -22.95 -27.80 19.05
C LEU A 104 -24.28 -27.56 18.31
N PHE A 105 -24.46 -28.20 17.17
CA PHE A 105 -25.65 -28.04 16.32
C PHE A 105 -26.36 -29.38 16.02
N ALA A 106 -26.07 -30.43 16.81
CA ALA A 106 -26.62 -31.77 16.59
C ALA A 106 -28.16 -31.81 16.57
N MET A 107 -28.82 -31.02 17.41
CA MET A 107 -30.29 -30.93 17.47
C MET A 107 -30.91 -30.36 16.18
N ASN A 108 -30.17 -29.61 15.40
CA ASN A 108 -30.59 -29.04 14.12
C ASN A 108 -30.12 -29.88 12.92
N GLY A 109 -29.48 -31.03 13.15
CA GLY A 109 -28.93 -31.87 12.09
C GLY A 109 -27.73 -31.23 11.35
N GLN A 110 -27.07 -30.25 11.95
CA GLN A 110 -25.97 -29.49 11.36
C GLN A 110 -24.63 -29.80 12.04
N VAL A 111 -23.54 -29.62 11.29
CA VAL A 111 -22.18 -29.77 11.80
C VAL A 111 -21.48 -28.40 11.71
N GLY A 112 -20.93 -27.95 12.82
CA GLY A 112 -20.16 -26.70 12.88
C GLY A 112 -18.68 -26.92 12.53
N PHE A 113 -18.06 -25.95 11.90
CA PHE A 113 -16.61 -25.89 11.70
C PHE A 113 -16.06 -24.60 12.32
N LEU A 114 -15.10 -24.72 13.23
CA LEU A 114 -14.38 -23.61 13.82
C LEU A 114 -12.99 -23.52 13.20
N ALA A 115 -12.76 -22.43 12.44
CA ALA A 115 -11.43 -22.11 11.94
C ALA A 115 -10.80 -21.01 12.81
N SER A 116 -9.55 -21.18 13.19
CA SER A 116 -8.79 -20.14 13.90
C SER A 116 -7.39 -19.96 13.33
N GLN A 117 -6.96 -18.71 13.26
CA GLN A 117 -5.61 -18.31 12.85
C GLN A 117 -5.20 -17.08 13.68
N ARG A 118 -3.93 -17.00 14.03
CA ARG A 118 -3.35 -15.85 14.72
C ARG A 118 -2.24 -15.28 13.86
N VAL A 119 -2.49 -14.10 13.29
CA VAL A 119 -1.55 -13.40 12.42
C VAL A 119 -1.36 -11.99 12.97
N ASP A 120 -0.13 -11.52 12.98
CA ASP A 120 0.23 -10.15 13.27
C ASP A 120 1.25 -9.65 12.25
N GLY A 121 1.27 -8.34 12.00
CA GLY A 121 2.19 -7.73 11.06
C GLY A 121 2.82 -6.47 11.62
N LYS A 122 4.15 -6.36 11.48
CA LYS A 122 4.88 -5.20 11.98
C LYS A 122 5.96 -4.74 11.01
N LEU A 123 6.07 -3.43 10.86
CA LEU A 123 7.20 -2.82 10.18
C LEU A 123 8.41 -2.82 11.13
N ILE A 124 9.44 -3.60 10.79
CA ILE A 124 10.64 -3.74 11.61
C ILE A 124 11.53 -2.50 11.50
N LEU A 125 11.62 -1.91 10.30
CA LEU A 125 12.47 -0.76 10.04
C LEU A 125 11.64 0.43 9.54
N PRO A 126 11.28 1.39 10.43
CA PRO A 126 10.46 2.56 10.05
C PRO A 126 11.11 3.49 9.01
N GLU A 127 12.43 3.41 8.83
CA GLU A 127 13.16 4.19 7.84
C GLU A 127 12.93 3.70 6.40
N ALA A 128 12.60 2.41 6.24
CA ALA A 128 12.45 1.79 4.94
C ALA A 128 11.12 2.13 4.26
N VAL A 129 10.10 2.54 5.02
CA VAL A 129 8.77 2.89 4.50
C VAL A 129 8.33 4.24 5.04
N LYS A 130 7.87 5.11 4.17
CA LYS A 130 7.34 6.44 4.49
C LYS A 130 5.91 6.59 3.96
N THR A 131 5.11 7.34 4.68
CA THR A 131 3.74 7.67 4.26
C THR A 131 3.61 9.16 4.03
N LEU A 132 2.87 9.53 3.00
CA LEU A 132 2.53 10.91 2.70
C LEU A 132 1.22 11.25 3.40
N THR A 133 1.24 12.30 4.23
CA THR A 133 0.04 12.81 4.90
C THR A 133 -0.42 14.09 4.19
N ILE A 134 -1.69 14.16 3.80
CA ILE A 134 -2.27 15.38 3.24
C ILE A 134 -2.56 16.34 4.37
N LYS A 135 -2.01 17.57 4.28
CA LYS A 135 -2.30 18.62 5.26
C LYS A 135 -3.80 18.92 5.31
N LYS A 136 -4.32 19.11 6.52
CA LYS A 136 -5.58 19.84 6.69
C LYS A 136 -5.36 21.27 6.25
N ALA A 137 -6.23 21.76 5.38
CA ALA A 137 -6.30 23.19 5.06
C ALA A 137 -6.76 23.97 6.30
#